data_0b29c201cb83d474067ec247771a87a7
#
_entry.id   0b29c201cb83d474067ec247771a87a7
#
_cell.length_a   1.000
_cell.length_b   1.000
_cell.length_c   1.000
_cell.angle_alpha   90.00
_cell.angle_beta   90.00
_cell.angle_gamma   90.00
#
_symmetry.space_group_name_H-M   'P 1'
#
loop_
_entity.id
_entity.type
_entity.pdbx_description
1 polymer ?
#
loop_
_entity_poly.entity_id
_entity_poly.type
_entity_poly.pdbx_seq_one_letter_code
_entity_poly.pdbx_strand_id
1 'polypeptide(L)'
;MFNNVGWLVEAKIKNGQEQAFRSIVDEMVEVVSQKEAGTLNYQYYISDSGEIIVYEHFKDVSAAHKHVDTWESYSERWLKTAEPTRVIYLGDLPKDLQARHAGLPPQQYHTYAGFERSH
;
A
#
# COMPACT_ATOMS: atom_id res chain seq x y z
N MET A 1 -13.15 3.38 -18.96
CA MET A 1 -13.45 3.14 -17.53
C MET A 1 -12.24 2.52 -16.85
N PHE A 2 -11.95 2.97 -15.64
CA PHE A 2 -10.82 2.45 -14.89
C PHE A 2 -11.27 1.24 -14.08
N ASN A 3 -10.62 0.09 -14.29
CA ASN A 3 -10.79 -1.08 -13.45
C ASN A 3 -9.76 -1.13 -12.33
N ASN A 4 -8.78 -0.24 -12.41
CA ASN A 4 -7.68 -0.19 -11.47
C ASN A 4 -8.12 0.39 -10.13
N VAL A 5 -7.57 -0.15 -9.08
CA VAL A 5 -7.76 0.39 -7.74
C VAL A 5 -6.41 0.56 -7.09
N GLY A 6 -6.34 1.45 -6.12
CA GLY A 6 -5.09 1.68 -5.41
C GLY A 6 -5.29 2.48 -4.16
N TRP A 7 -4.21 2.71 -3.46
CA TRP A 7 -4.23 3.54 -2.27
C TRP A 7 -2.84 4.09 -1.96
N LEU A 8 -2.83 5.16 -1.20
CA LEU A 8 -1.63 5.71 -0.58
C LEU A 8 -1.70 5.44 0.92
N VAL A 9 -0.57 5.05 1.49
CA VAL A 9 -0.43 4.94 2.94
C VAL A 9 0.62 5.96 3.37
N GLU A 10 0.27 6.80 4.33
CA GLU A 10 1.23 7.71 4.97
C GLU A 10 1.62 7.10 6.32
N ALA A 11 2.91 7.13 6.63
CA ALA A 11 3.43 6.51 7.85
C ALA A 11 4.68 7.24 8.32
N LYS A 12 5.09 6.94 9.54
CA LYS A 12 6.34 7.44 10.11
C LYS A 12 7.15 6.27 10.64
N ILE A 13 8.45 6.27 10.37
CA ILE A 13 9.34 5.27 10.94
C ILE A 13 9.48 5.55 12.44
N LYS A 14 9.34 4.53 13.25
CA LYS A 14 9.52 4.64 14.71
C LYS A 14 10.98 4.86 15.04
N ASN A 15 11.23 5.61 16.13
CA ASN A 15 12.58 5.93 16.55
C ASN A 15 13.42 4.67 16.74
N GLY A 16 14.61 4.67 16.12
CA GLY A 16 15.54 3.55 16.23
C GLY A 16 15.21 2.35 15.37
N GLN A 17 14.16 2.44 14.55
CA GLN A 17 13.70 1.30 13.73
C GLN A 17 14.05 1.44 12.24
N GLU A 18 14.88 2.40 11.88
CA GLU A 18 15.20 2.68 10.47
C GLU A 18 15.76 1.45 9.74
N GLN A 19 16.69 0.76 10.38
CA GLN A 19 17.33 -0.40 9.78
C GLN A 19 16.35 -1.58 9.66
N ALA A 20 15.56 -1.82 10.69
CA ALA A 20 14.55 -2.88 10.68
C ALA A 20 13.47 -2.60 9.65
N PHE A 21 13.06 -1.32 9.50
CA PHE A 21 12.11 -0.92 8.48
C PHE A 21 12.66 -1.21 7.09
N ARG A 22 13.91 -0.82 6.82
CA ARG A 22 14.54 -1.09 5.53
C ARG A 22 14.54 -2.59 5.22
N SER A 23 14.90 -3.41 6.19
CA SER A 23 14.98 -4.86 5.99
C SER A 23 13.62 -5.47 5.65
N ILE A 24 12.56 -5.10 6.40
CA ILE A 24 11.24 -5.67 6.13
C ILE A 24 10.69 -5.18 4.80
N VAL A 25 10.91 -3.91 4.46
CA VAL A 25 10.42 -3.35 3.20
C VAL A 25 11.12 -4.02 2.01
N ASP A 26 12.45 -4.20 2.08
CA ASP A 26 13.19 -4.87 1.00
C ASP A 26 12.67 -6.28 0.78
N GLU A 27 12.39 -7.02 1.85
CA GLU A 27 11.83 -8.37 1.78
C GLU A 27 10.44 -8.35 1.13
N MET A 28 9.58 -7.45 1.56
CA MET A 28 8.21 -7.35 1.03
C MET A 28 8.19 -6.94 -0.43
N VAL A 29 9.01 -5.98 -0.82
CA VAL A 29 9.09 -5.53 -2.21
C VAL A 29 9.49 -6.70 -3.11
N GLU A 30 10.45 -7.50 -2.69
CA GLU A 30 10.87 -8.66 -3.47
C GLU A 30 9.76 -9.70 -3.59
N VAL A 31 9.09 -10.03 -2.49
CA VAL A 31 7.99 -11.00 -2.50
C VAL A 31 6.86 -10.53 -3.42
N VAL A 32 6.46 -9.27 -3.29
CA VAL A 32 5.38 -8.72 -4.11
C VAL A 32 5.76 -8.75 -5.59
N SER A 33 6.98 -8.35 -5.92
CA SER A 33 7.42 -8.31 -7.32
C SER A 33 7.42 -9.69 -7.96
N GLN A 34 7.69 -10.73 -7.19
CA GLN A 34 7.76 -12.10 -7.70
C GLN A 34 6.42 -12.82 -7.71
N LYS A 35 5.54 -12.54 -6.75
CA LYS A 35 4.34 -13.36 -6.53
C LYS A 35 3.02 -12.66 -6.87
N GLU A 36 3.04 -11.35 -7.09
CA GLU A 36 1.81 -10.59 -7.33
C GLU A 36 1.87 -9.91 -8.70
N ALA A 37 1.63 -10.67 -9.75
CA ALA A 37 1.66 -10.12 -11.11
C ALA A 37 0.63 -9.02 -11.34
N GLY A 38 -0.45 -8.98 -10.55
CA GLY A 38 -1.48 -7.97 -10.68
C GLY A 38 -1.21 -6.68 -9.91
N THR A 39 -0.15 -6.63 -9.11
CA THR A 39 0.26 -5.42 -8.43
C THR A 39 1.12 -4.61 -9.40
N LEU A 40 0.59 -3.48 -9.85
CA LEU A 40 1.24 -2.66 -10.87
C LEU A 40 2.29 -1.74 -10.31
N ASN A 41 2.04 -1.22 -9.10
CA ASN A 41 2.99 -0.36 -8.38
C ASN A 41 2.96 -0.75 -6.91
N TYR A 42 4.14 -0.83 -6.34
CA TYR A 42 4.32 -0.99 -4.90
C TYR A 42 5.60 -0.22 -4.58
N GLN A 43 5.45 1.06 -4.30
CA GLN A 43 6.59 1.97 -4.22
C GLN A 43 6.58 2.74 -2.91
N TYR A 44 7.73 2.75 -2.26
CA TYR A 44 7.95 3.47 -1.02
C TYR A 44 8.71 4.75 -1.33
N TYR A 45 8.25 5.85 -0.76
CA TYR A 45 8.91 7.15 -0.83
C TYR A 45 9.20 7.61 0.59
N ILE A 46 10.37 8.16 0.81
CA ILE A 46 10.78 8.59 2.15
C ILE A 46 11.28 10.02 2.10
N SER A 47 10.86 10.85 3.07
CA SER A 47 11.36 12.20 3.24
C SER A 47 12.62 12.20 4.10
N ASP A 48 13.32 13.34 4.12
CA ASP A 48 14.52 13.48 4.95
C ASP A 48 14.23 13.34 6.45
N SER A 49 12.98 13.59 6.87
CA SER A 49 12.58 13.47 8.26
C SER A 49 12.03 12.08 8.64
N GLY A 50 12.10 11.11 7.71
CA GLY A 50 11.64 9.75 7.99
C GLY A 50 10.15 9.53 7.83
N GLU A 51 9.47 10.43 7.12
CA GLU A 51 8.06 10.25 6.76
C GLU A 51 7.98 9.41 5.50
N ILE A 52 7.01 8.49 5.47
CA ILE A 52 6.87 7.49 4.42
C ILE A 52 5.55 7.71 3.68
N ILE A 53 5.60 7.57 2.35
CA ILE A 53 4.41 7.40 1.53
C ILE A 53 4.59 6.10 0.76
N VAL A 54 3.61 5.21 0.83
CA VAL A 54 3.57 3.99 0.03
C VAL A 54 2.50 4.15 -1.03
N TYR A 55 2.88 4.02 -2.29
CA TYR A 55 1.93 4.03 -3.40
C TYR A 55 1.70 2.59 -3.83
N GLU A 56 0.44 2.15 -3.79
CA GLU A 56 0.05 0.78 -4.09
C GLU A 56 -1.07 0.81 -5.12
N HIS A 57 -0.84 0.17 -6.25
CA HIS A 57 -1.74 0.24 -7.40
C HIS A 57 -1.90 -1.15 -8.00
N PHE A 58 -3.14 -1.56 -8.26
CA PHE A 58 -3.50 -2.91 -8.66
C PHE A 58 -4.32 -2.90 -9.94
N LYS A 59 -4.15 -3.93 -10.77
CA LYS A 59 -4.87 -4.01 -12.05
C LYS A 59 -6.38 -4.19 -11.85
N ASP A 60 -6.80 -4.79 -10.73
CA ASP A 60 -8.21 -5.03 -10.40
C ASP A 60 -8.36 -5.32 -8.91
N VAL A 61 -9.61 -5.49 -8.48
CA VAL A 61 -9.94 -5.74 -7.07
C VAL A 61 -9.37 -7.07 -6.58
N SER A 62 -9.35 -8.09 -7.44
CA SER A 62 -8.79 -9.40 -7.08
C SER A 62 -7.31 -9.28 -6.75
N ALA A 63 -6.56 -8.53 -7.56
CA ALA A 63 -5.13 -8.29 -7.31
C ALA A 63 -4.92 -7.52 -6.00
N ALA A 64 -5.79 -6.57 -5.69
CA ALA A 64 -5.73 -5.82 -4.44
C ALA A 64 -5.95 -6.73 -3.23
N HIS A 65 -6.92 -7.64 -3.31
CA HIS A 65 -7.14 -8.63 -2.23
C HIS A 65 -5.91 -9.51 -2.04
N LYS A 66 -5.29 -9.94 -3.13
CA LYS A 66 -4.09 -10.78 -3.06
C LYS A 66 -2.96 -10.04 -2.34
N HIS A 67 -2.81 -8.73 -2.62
CA HIS A 67 -1.79 -7.93 -1.94
C HIS A 67 -2.07 -7.84 -0.44
N VAL A 68 -3.33 -7.67 -0.05
CA VAL A 68 -3.69 -7.63 1.37
C VAL A 68 -3.38 -8.97 2.04
N ASP A 69 -3.58 -10.10 1.35
CA ASP A 69 -3.17 -11.41 1.89
C ASP A 69 -1.68 -11.43 2.22
N THR A 70 -0.85 -10.93 1.30
CA THR A 70 0.59 -10.83 1.53
C THR A 70 0.88 -9.90 2.72
N TRP A 71 0.22 -8.73 2.75
CA TRP A 71 0.37 -7.77 3.84
C TRP A 71 0.09 -8.42 5.19
N GLU A 72 -0.97 -9.24 5.29
CA GLU A 72 -1.32 -9.87 6.57
C GLU A 72 -0.22 -10.77 7.11
N SER A 73 0.59 -11.36 6.22
CA SER A 73 1.72 -12.18 6.63
C SER A 73 2.89 -11.37 7.19
N TYR A 74 2.99 -10.09 6.85
CA TYR A 74 4.12 -9.24 7.22
C TYR A 74 3.72 -8.09 8.15
N SER A 75 2.44 -7.84 8.33
CA SER A 75 1.95 -6.63 8.99
C SER A 75 2.49 -6.46 10.40
N GLU A 76 2.57 -7.53 11.18
CA GLU A 76 3.07 -7.45 12.55
C GLU A 76 4.51 -6.94 12.59
N ARG A 77 5.37 -7.47 11.71
CA ARG A 77 6.78 -7.03 11.64
C ARG A 77 6.88 -5.60 11.16
N TRP A 78 6.09 -5.25 10.12
CA TRP A 78 6.10 -3.90 9.57
C TRP A 78 5.65 -2.87 10.62
N LEU A 79 4.56 -3.18 11.33
CA LEU A 79 3.99 -2.27 12.33
C LEU A 79 4.88 -2.07 13.57
N LYS A 80 5.83 -2.95 13.79
CA LYS A 80 6.85 -2.73 14.81
C LYS A 80 7.83 -1.63 14.42
N THR A 81 7.99 -1.38 13.13
CA THR A 81 9.00 -0.45 12.61
C THR A 81 8.43 0.90 12.21
N ALA A 82 7.15 0.98 11.90
CA ALA A 82 6.52 2.20 11.40
C ALA A 82 5.08 2.30 11.88
N GLU A 83 4.61 3.54 11.98
CA GLU A 83 3.24 3.83 12.37
C GLU A 83 2.50 4.45 11.20
N PRO A 84 1.46 3.77 10.66
CA PRO A 84 0.64 4.39 9.63
C PRO A 84 -0.21 5.51 10.24
N THR A 85 -0.30 6.63 9.53
CA THR A 85 -1.01 7.81 10.00
C THR A 85 -2.22 8.14 9.14
N ARG A 86 -2.25 7.65 7.88
CA ARG A 86 -3.34 7.97 6.96
C ARG A 86 -3.39 6.95 5.84
N VAL A 87 -4.61 6.59 5.42
CA VAL A 87 -4.83 5.76 4.23
C VAL A 87 -5.78 6.50 3.29
N ILE A 88 -5.40 6.64 2.04
CA ILE A 88 -6.18 7.35 1.02
C ILE A 88 -6.49 6.37 -0.10
N TYR A 89 -7.77 6.07 -0.31
CA TYR A 89 -8.20 5.22 -1.39
C TYR A 89 -8.29 6.01 -2.70
N LEU A 90 -7.74 5.44 -3.76
CA LEU A 90 -7.73 6.03 -5.10
C LEU A 90 -8.61 5.17 -6.01
N GLY A 91 -9.77 5.68 -6.39
CA GLY A 91 -10.76 4.93 -7.14
C GLY A 91 -11.78 4.28 -6.24
N ASP A 92 -12.75 3.60 -6.83
CA ASP A 92 -13.89 3.05 -6.09
C ASP A 92 -13.57 1.66 -5.53
N LEU A 93 -13.20 1.60 -4.26
CA LEU A 93 -12.93 0.34 -3.60
C LEU A 93 -14.23 -0.28 -3.07
N PRO A 94 -14.46 -1.58 -3.33
CA PRO A 94 -15.61 -2.27 -2.74
C PRO A 94 -15.53 -2.31 -1.21
N LYS A 95 -16.68 -2.41 -0.57
CA LYS A 95 -16.76 -2.41 0.89
C LYS A 95 -16.02 -3.57 1.55
N ASP A 96 -16.03 -4.74 0.92
CA ASP A 96 -15.31 -5.89 1.44
C ASP A 96 -13.80 -5.68 1.45
N LEU A 97 -13.27 -5.00 0.43
CA LEU A 97 -11.85 -4.64 0.39
C LEU A 97 -11.54 -3.56 1.43
N GLN A 98 -12.41 -2.56 1.55
CA GLN A 98 -12.24 -1.51 2.57
C GLN A 98 -12.22 -2.10 3.98
N ALA A 99 -13.03 -3.11 4.24
CA ALA A 99 -13.11 -3.75 5.55
C ALA A 99 -11.80 -4.42 5.96
N ARG A 100 -10.93 -4.74 5.01
CA ARG A 100 -9.63 -5.36 5.30
C ARG A 100 -8.58 -4.35 5.77
N HIS A 101 -8.85 -3.05 5.64
CA HIS A 101 -7.97 -1.97 6.11
C HIS A 101 -8.45 -1.47 7.48
N ALA A 102 -8.45 -2.35 8.47
CA ALA A 102 -8.91 -1.99 9.81
C ALA A 102 -7.91 -1.05 10.49
N GLY A 103 -8.42 -0.15 11.33
CA GLY A 103 -7.63 0.66 12.23
C GLY A 103 -7.50 2.14 11.89
N LEU A 104 -7.47 2.53 10.61
CA LEU A 104 -7.44 3.93 10.22
C LEU A 104 -8.69 4.26 9.43
N PRO A 105 -9.36 5.39 9.74
CA PRO A 105 -10.50 5.81 8.92
C PRO A 105 -10.00 6.18 7.53
N PRO A 106 -10.42 5.45 6.49
CA PRO A 106 -9.95 5.72 5.14
C PRO A 106 -10.58 6.98 4.57
N GLN A 107 -9.84 7.66 3.71
CA GLN A 107 -10.37 8.76 2.92
C GLN A 107 -10.57 8.24 1.50
N GLN A 108 -11.80 8.32 1.00
CA GLN A 108 -12.15 7.83 -0.32
C GLN A 108 -12.06 8.96 -1.34
N TYR A 109 -11.25 8.75 -2.38
CA TYR A 109 -11.14 9.68 -3.50
C TYR A 109 -11.56 8.95 -4.77
N HIS A 110 -12.59 9.47 -5.43
CA HIS A 110 -13.11 8.90 -6.68
C HIS A 110 -12.31 9.44 -7.86
N THR A 111 -12.15 8.62 -8.88
CA THR A 111 -11.52 9.07 -10.12
C THR A 111 -12.35 10.20 -10.70
N TYR A 112 -11.72 11.34 -10.94
CA TYR A 112 -12.37 12.51 -11.52
C TYR A 112 -12.06 12.62 -13.01
N ALA A 113 -10.77 12.57 -13.35
CA ALA A 113 -10.31 12.69 -14.74
C ALA A 113 -8.89 12.17 -14.84
N GLY A 114 -8.45 11.91 -16.06
CA GLY A 114 -7.11 11.47 -16.33
C GLY A 114 -7.09 10.24 -17.20
N PHE A 115 -5.91 9.73 -17.43
CA PHE A 115 -5.74 8.49 -18.18
C PHE A 115 -4.59 7.68 -17.58
N GLU A 116 -4.58 6.43 -17.98
CA GLU A 116 -3.55 5.49 -17.56
C GLU A 116 -3.02 4.79 -18.80
N ARG A 117 -1.70 4.77 -18.95
CA ARG A 117 -1.09 4.17 -20.14
C ARG A 117 -0.69 2.74 -19.81
N SER A 118 -1.06 1.82 -20.71
CA SER A 118 -0.67 0.42 -20.57
C SER A 118 0.81 0.24 -20.84
N HIS A 119 1.41 -0.70 -20.14
CA HIS A 119 2.81 -1.05 -20.32
C HIS A 119 2.95 -2.43 -20.94
#